data_894b9fb42864be64935c12eba8b1a156
#
_entry.id   894b9fb42864be64935c12eba8b1a156
#
_cell.length_a   1.000
_cell.length_b   1.000
_cell.length_c   1.000
_cell.angle_alpha   90.00
_cell.angle_beta   90.00
_cell.angle_gamma   90.00
#
_symmetry.space_group_name_H-M   'P 1'
#
loop_
_entity.id
_entity.type
_entity.pdbx_description
1 polymer ?
#
loop_
_entity_poly.entity_id
_entity_poly.type
_entity_poly.pdbx_seq_one_letter_code
_entity_poly.pdbx_strand_id
1 'polypeptide(L)'
;MGMNVACLDLEGVLVPEIWIAFSEASGIPELRRTTRDEPDYDKLMRFRIAILKEHRLGLKEIQDTIATIDPLPGAKEFLDELRDNMQTIIISDTFEQFAKPLMVKLGMPTLFCNTLEVAPNGEITGFKMRCEKSKLTTVKALQSCGFDTIATGDSFNDLAMIQAGKAGFLFRSTESIKKDYPQIPAYEEYSDLLKAFLEANKN
;
A
#
# COMPACT_ATOMS: atom_id res chain seq x y z
N MET A 1 15.19 -4.35 25.12
CA MET A 1 13.95 -4.23 24.33
C MET A 1 14.27 -3.41 23.10
N GLY A 2 14.05 -3.97 21.91
CA GLY A 2 14.18 -3.23 20.64
C GLY A 2 13.07 -2.18 20.52
N MET A 3 13.29 -1.14 19.70
CA MET A 3 12.21 -0.22 19.33
C MET A 3 11.37 -0.86 18.23
N ASN A 4 10.07 -0.95 18.42
CA ASN A 4 9.17 -1.52 17.43
C ASN A 4 8.72 -0.45 16.41
N VAL A 5 8.52 -0.88 15.16
CA VAL A 5 7.91 -0.09 14.10
C VAL A 5 6.82 -0.90 13.38
N ALA A 6 5.65 -0.30 13.24
CA ALA A 6 4.57 -0.86 12.42
C ALA A 6 4.85 -0.62 10.93
N CYS A 7 4.77 -1.67 10.14
CA CYS A 7 4.93 -1.66 8.69
C CYS A 7 3.61 -2.07 8.04
N LEU A 8 2.91 -1.14 7.42
CA LEU A 8 1.59 -1.36 6.85
C LEU A 8 1.67 -1.37 5.33
N ASP A 9 0.94 -2.26 4.67
CA ASP A 9 0.56 -2.00 3.28
C ASP A 9 -0.44 -0.86 3.19
N LEU A 10 -0.60 -0.28 2.00
CA LEU A 10 -1.52 0.81 1.75
C LEU A 10 -2.83 0.32 1.16
N GLU A 11 -2.75 -0.30 -0.03
CA GLU A 11 -3.90 -0.76 -0.80
C GLU A 11 -4.46 -2.04 -0.18
N GLY A 12 -5.78 -2.15 -0.05
CA GLY A 12 -6.43 -3.27 0.66
C GLY A 12 -6.38 -3.17 2.20
N VAL A 13 -5.47 -2.37 2.76
CA VAL A 13 -5.33 -2.17 4.21
C VAL A 13 -5.87 -0.81 4.67
N LEU A 14 -5.50 0.28 4.03
CA LEU A 14 -5.91 1.65 4.40
C LEU A 14 -6.76 2.34 3.34
N VAL A 15 -6.54 1.99 2.07
CA VAL A 15 -7.26 2.55 0.93
C VAL A 15 -7.67 1.43 -0.02
N PRO A 16 -8.70 1.63 -0.87
CA PRO A 16 -9.00 0.66 -1.91
C PRO A 16 -7.86 0.57 -2.93
N GLU A 17 -7.86 -0.50 -3.73
CA GLU A 17 -6.96 -0.65 -4.88
C GLU A 17 -7.06 0.58 -5.79
N ILE A 18 -6.00 1.40 -5.83
CA ILE A 18 -6.04 2.75 -6.44
C ILE A 18 -6.40 2.68 -7.92
N TRP A 19 -5.81 1.75 -8.68
CA TRP A 19 -6.11 1.62 -10.12
C TRP A 19 -7.54 1.17 -10.38
N ILE A 20 -8.09 0.29 -9.55
CA ILE A 20 -9.49 -0.15 -9.68
C ILE A 20 -10.42 1.02 -9.36
N ALA A 21 -10.21 1.69 -8.23
CA ALA A 21 -11.01 2.83 -7.82
C ALA A 21 -10.89 4.01 -8.81
N PHE A 22 -9.70 4.25 -9.34
CA PHE A 22 -9.47 5.26 -10.37
C PHE A 22 -10.20 4.91 -11.68
N SER A 23 -10.16 3.64 -12.11
CA SER A 23 -10.92 3.15 -13.27
C SER A 23 -12.42 3.41 -13.12
N GLU A 24 -12.98 3.13 -11.94
CA GLU A 24 -14.39 3.37 -11.63
C GLU A 24 -14.72 4.87 -11.61
N ALA A 25 -13.92 5.67 -10.93
CA ALA A 25 -14.14 7.11 -10.82
C ALA A 25 -13.95 7.86 -12.13
N SER A 26 -13.01 7.44 -12.98
CA SER A 26 -12.75 8.04 -14.30
C SER A 26 -13.66 7.52 -15.43
N GLY A 27 -14.33 6.38 -15.20
CA GLY A 27 -15.12 5.71 -16.22
C GLY A 27 -14.28 5.06 -17.34
N ILE A 28 -13.00 4.71 -17.07
CA ILE A 28 -12.08 4.08 -18.02
C ILE A 28 -11.84 2.63 -17.59
N PRO A 29 -12.65 1.66 -18.08
CA PRO A 29 -12.62 0.27 -17.60
C PRO A 29 -11.30 -0.45 -17.90
N GLU A 30 -10.55 -0.03 -18.91
CA GLU A 30 -9.26 -0.61 -19.29
C GLU A 30 -8.22 -0.48 -18.17
N LEU A 31 -8.32 0.55 -17.33
CA LEU A 31 -7.41 0.77 -16.20
C LEU A 31 -7.66 -0.16 -15.01
N ARG A 32 -8.77 -0.93 -15.03
CA ARG A 32 -9.07 -1.93 -14.00
C ARG A 32 -8.14 -3.16 -14.04
N ARG A 33 -7.40 -3.32 -15.13
CA ARG A 33 -6.46 -4.44 -15.31
C ARG A 33 -5.41 -4.45 -14.20
N THR A 34 -5.18 -5.64 -13.62
CA THR A 34 -4.26 -5.85 -12.50
C THR A 34 -3.13 -6.81 -12.87
N THR A 35 -2.23 -7.08 -11.94
CA THR A 35 -1.18 -8.10 -12.08
C THR A 35 -1.72 -9.53 -12.21
N ARG A 36 -3.00 -9.76 -11.92
CA ARG A 36 -3.68 -11.05 -12.19
C ARG A 36 -3.97 -11.23 -13.68
N ASP A 37 -4.17 -10.12 -14.39
CA ASP A 37 -4.47 -10.12 -15.84
C ASP A 37 -3.20 -10.02 -16.68
N GLU A 38 -2.19 -9.28 -16.20
CA GLU A 38 -0.85 -9.14 -16.80
C GLU A 38 0.20 -9.24 -15.69
N PRO A 39 0.82 -10.42 -15.51
CA PRO A 39 1.81 -10.63 -14.45
C PRO A 39 3.11 -9.83 -14.63
N ASP A 40 3.43 -9.43 -15.87
CA ASP A 40 4.56 -8.57 -16.17
C ASP A 40 4.22 -7.12 -15.81
N TYR A 41 4.73 -6.67 -14.67
CA TYR A 41 4.43 -5.33 -14.14
C TYR A 41 4.86 -4.19 -15.08
N ASP A 42 5.99 -4.34 -15.78
CA ASP A 42 6.45 -3.32 -16.74
C ASP A 42 5.46 -3.20 -17.92
N LYS A 43 4.99 -4.32 -18.45
CA LYS A 43 3.97 -4.32 -19.50
C LYS A 43 2.66 -3.72 -19.01
N LEU A 44 2.22 -4.09 -17.81
CA LEU A 44 1.01 -3.55 -17.21
C LEU A 44 1.10 -2.02 -17.06
N MET A 45 2.21 -1.51 -16.55
CA MET A 45 2.38 -0.06 -16.37
C MET A 45 2.49 0.68 -17.70
N ARG A 46 3.20 0.14 -18.70
CA ARG A 46 3.24 0.73 -20.05
C ARG A 46 1.86 0.78 -20.69
N PHE A 47 1.07 -0.28 -20.52
CA PHE A 47 -0.32 -0.29 -20.98
C PHE A 47 -1.14 0.82 -20.30
N ARG A 48 -1.08 0.93 -18.97
CA ARG A 48 -1.78 1.97 -18.21
C ARG A 48 -1.38 3.37 -18.66
N ILE A 49 -0.09 3.64 -18.84
CA ILE A 49 0.43 4.93 -19.31
C ILE A 49 -0.09 5.24 -20.72
N ALA A 50 -0.16 4.25 -21.62
CA ALA A 50 -0.71 4.43 -22.95
C ALA A 50 -2.21 4.82 -22.90
N ILE A 51 -3.01 4.18 -22.04
CA ILE A 51 -4.43 4.52 -21.83
C ILE A 51 -4.59 5.94 -21.25
N LEU A 52 -3.78 6.31 -20.25
CA LEU A 52 -3.80 7.68 -19.70
C LEU A 52 -3.54 8.73 -20.80
N LYS A 53 -2.56 8.46 -21.67
CA LYS A 53 -2.22 9.34 -22.80
C LYS A 53 -3.34 9.40 -23.83
N GLU A 54 -3.96 8.29 -24.20
CA GLU A 54 -5.10 8.22 -25.11
C GLU A 54 -6.26 9.09 -24.61
N HIS A 55 -6.54 9.00 -23.31
CA HIS A 55 -7.58 9.79 -22.65
C HIS A 55 -7.14 11.21 -22.28
N ARG A 56 -5.91 11.62 -22.63
CA ARG A 56 -5.32 12.94 -22.32
C ARG A 56 -5.34 13.29 -20.82
N LEU A 57 -5.15 12.28 -19.98
CA LEU A 57 -5.08 12.46 -18.53
C LEU A 57 -3.64 12.73 -18.12
N GLY A 58 -3.40 13.95 -17.68
CA GLY A 58 -2.17 14.33 -17.00
C GLY A 58 -2.22 14.08 -15.50
N LEU A 59 -1.10 14.36 -14.83
CA LEU A 59 -0.99 14.13 -13.38
C LEU A 59 -2.08 14.86 -12.58
N LYS A 60 -2.42 16.09 -12.99
CA LYS A 60 -3.43 16.89 -12.28
C LYS A 60 -4.80 16.24 -12.34
N GLU A 61 -5.26 15.85 -13.51
CA GLU A 61 -6.56 15.21 -13.71
C GLU A 61 -6.64 13.88 -12.96
N ILE A 62 -5.53 13.12 -12.94
CA ILE A 62 -5.43 11.87 -12.20
C ILE A 62 -5.55 12.13 -10.69
N GLN A 63 -4.82 13.12 -10.18
CA GLN A 63 -4.88 13.46 -8.75
C GLN A 63 -6.24 14.02 -8.34
N ASP A 64 -6.87 14.84 -9.18
CA ASP A 64 -8.22 15.35 -8.95
C ASP A 64 -9.24 14.20 -8.87
N THR A 65 -9.11 13.20 -9.73
CA THR A 65 -9.95 11.99 -9.70
C THR A 65 -9.69 11.16 -8.44
N ILE A 66 -8.41 10.89 -8.11
CA ILE A 66 -8.06 10.12 -6.90
C ILE A 66 -8.50 10.85 -5.63
N ALA A 67 -8.51 12.18 -5.62
CA ALA A 67 -9.01 12.96 -4.50
C ALA A 67 -10.51 12.73 -4.19
N THR A 68 -11.28 12.20 -5.14
CA THR A 68 -12.67 11.77 -4.90
C THR A 68 -12.79 10.43 -4.20
N ILE A 69 -11.72 9.64 -4.17
CA ILE A 69 -11.68 8.33 -3.50
C ILE A 69 -11.42 8.53 -2.01
N ASP A 70 -12.15 7.81 -1.17
CA ASP A 70 -11.95 7.86 0.28
C ASP A 70 -11.09 6.68 0.77
N PRO A 71 -10.36 6.85 1.89
CA PRO A 71 -9.82 5.73 2.64
C PRO A 71 -10.90 4.73 3.02
N LEU A 72 -10.51 3.50 3.30
CA LEU A 72 -11.43 2.47 3.78
C LEU A 72 -12.07 2.91 5.10
N PRO A 73 -13.36 2.61 5.32
CA PRO A 73 -14.05 2.99 6.56
C PRO A 73 -13.30 2.50 7.81
N GLY A 74 -12.99 3.42 8.72
CA GLY A 74 -12.23 3.14 9.94
C GLY A 74 -10.70 3.14 9.79
N ALA A 75 -10.17 3.27 8.56
CA ALA A 75 -8.72 3.21 8.30
C ALA A 75 -7.98 4.41 8.92
N LYS A 76 -8.57 5.60 8.85
CA LYS A 76 -7.97 6.83 9.39
C LYS A 76 -7.85 6.74 10.91
N GLU A 77 -8.92 6.33 11.58
CA GLU A 77 -8.99 6.18 13.04
C GLU A 77 -8.01 5.11 13.51
N PHE A 78 -7.96 3.96 12.84
CA PHE A 78 -6.98 2.91 13.10
C PHE A 78 -5.54 3.42 12.97
N LEU A 79 -5.24 4.13 11.89
CA LEU A 79 -3.90 4.64 11.62
C LEU A 79 -3.48 5.68 12.67
N ASP A 80 -4.37 6.58 13.05
CA ASP A 80 -4.09 7.60 14.06
C ASP A 80 -3.80 6.94 15.43
N GLU A 81 -4.66 6.02 15.87
CA GLU A 81 -4.48 5.33 17.14
C GLU A 81 -3.21 4.47 17.16
N LEU A 82 -2.86 3.84 16.04
CA LEU A 82 -1.61 3.10 15.91
C LEU A 82 -0.40 4.04 16.02
N ARG A 83 -0.44 5.21 15.37
CA ARG A 83 0.63 6.23 15.40
C ARG A 83 0.82 6.87 16.76
N ASP A 84 -0.24 6.98 17.55
CA ASP A 84 -0.17 7.47 18.93
C ASP A 84 0.55 6.49 19.86
N ASN A 85 0.59 5.22 19.50
CA ASN A 85 1.16 4.15 20.33
C ASN A 85 2.52 3.62 19.86
N MET A 86 2.86 3.77 18.56
CA MET A 86 4.13 3.28 18.01
C MET A 86 4.51 3.98 16.71
N GLN A 87 5.80 3.97 16.39
CA GLN A 87 6.27 4.44 15.09
C GLN A 87 5.63 3.62 13.98
N THR A 88 5.15 4.30 12.94
CA THR A 88 4.39 3.65 11.87
C THR A 88 4.86 4.15 10.52
N ILE A 89 5.09 3.23 9.59
CA ILE A 89 5.37 3.52 8.19
C ILE A 89 4.44 2.71 7.29
N ILE A 90 4.13 3.27 6.15
CA ILE A 90 3.42 2.59 5.06
C ILE A 90 4.44 2.22 3.99
N ILE A 91 4.38 0.99 3.51
CA ILE A 91 5.26 0.46 2.46
C ILE A 91 4.37 -0.08 1.35
N SER A 92 4.38 0.56 0.19
CA SER A 92 3.47 0.23 -0.92
C SER A 92 4.20 0.16 -2.25
N ASP A 93 3.66 -0.60 -3.17
CA ASP A 93 4.13 -0.65 -4.56
C ASP A 93 3.45 0.41 -5.46
N THR A 94 2.62 1.27 -4.88
CA THR A 94 2.02 2.44 -5.54
C THR A 94 3.07 3.52 -5.88
N PHE A 95 2.61 4.64 -6.40
CA PHE A 95 3.43 5.81 -6.74
C PHE A 95 3.07 7.01 -5.86
N GLU A 96 4.08 7.77 -5.41
CA GLU A 96 3.88 8.91 -4.50
C GLU A 96 2.87 9.95 -5.06
N GLN A 97 2.91 10.18 -6.39
CA GLN A 97 2.02 11.13 -7.03
C GLN A 97 0.57 10.67 -7.02
N PHE A 98 0.32 9.36 -7.15
CA PHE A 98 -1.02 8.77 -7.06
C PHE A 98 -1.52 8.71 -5.62
N ALA A 99 -0.64 8.30 -4.70
CA ALA A 99 -1.00 8.19 -3.30
C ALA A 99 -1.26 9.55 -2.62
N LYS A 100 -0.65 10.64 -3.10
CA LYS A 100 -0.65 11.95 -2.44
C LYS A 100 -2.03 12.44 -2.01
N PRO A 101 -3.10 12.43 -2.83
CA PRO A 101 -4.43 12.86 -2.39
C PRO A 101 -4.98 12.02 -1.22
N LEU A 102 -4.73 10.71 -1.24
CA LEU A 102 -5.13 9.79 -0.17
C LEU A 102 -4.29 9.99 1.10
N MET A 103 -2.99 10.27 0.94
CA MET A 103 -2.12 10.59 2.07
C MET A 103 -2.58 11.85 2.81
N VAL A 104 -3.09 12.86 2.11
CA VAL A 104 -3.70 14.05 2.74
C VAL A 104 -4.88 13.65 3.62
N LYS A 105 -5.77 12.78 3.13
CA LYS A 105 -6.92 12.28 3.90
C LYS A 105 -6.50 11.43 5.10
N LEU A 106 -5.38 10.71 5.01
CA LEU A 106 -4.81 9.90 6.09
C LEU A 106 -3.93 10.69 7.07
N GLY A 107 -3.81 12.02 6.93
CA GLY A 107 -3.00 12.85 7.82
C GLY A 107 -1.49 12.79 7.54
N MET A 108 -1.12 12.64 6.26
CA MET A 108 0.26 12.63 5.76
C MET A 108 1.19 11.65 6.50
N PRO A 109 0.85 10.36 6.60
CA PRO A 109 1.74 9.37 7.20
C PRO A 109 3.01 9.20 6.36
N THR A 110 4.07 8.65 6.98
CA THR A 110 5.28 8.27 6.24
C THR A 110 4.96 7.16 5.24
N LEU A 111 5.26 7.39 3.97
CA LEU A 111 5.03 6.44 2.88
C LEU A 111 6.34 6.15 2.14
N PHE A 112 6.69 4.88 2.02
CA PHE A 112 7.75 4.39 1.15
C PHE A 112 7.11 3.68 -0.06
N CYS A 113 7.25 4.28 -1.23
CA CYS A 113 6.65 3.79 -2.47
C CYS A 113 7.55 4.12 -3.68
N ASN A 114 7.02 3.97 -4.86
CA ASN A 114 7.70 4.24 -6.13
C ASN A 114 7.39 5.67 -6.61
N THR A 115 7.96 6.08 -7.75
CA THR A 115 7.71 7.39 -8.32
C THR A 115 7.38 7.31 -9.80
N LEU A 116 6.48 8.18 -10.28
CA LEU A 116 6.21 8.36 -11.71
C LEU A 116 7.18 9.35 -12.33
N GLU A 117 7.51 9.16 -13.59
CA GLU A 117 8.16 10.14 -14.42
C GLU A 117 7.10 11.02 -15.08
N VAL A 118 7.16 12.30 -14.78
CA VAL A 118 6.15 13.29 -15.22
C VAL A 118 6.83 14.38 -16.02
N ALA A 119 6.37 14.61 -17.23
CA ALA A 119 6.85 15.69 -18.08
C ALA A 119 6.37 17.08 -17.55
N PRO A 120 7.02 18.20 -17.95
CA PRO A 120 6.62 19.54 -17.52
C PRO A 120 5.17 19.92 -17.82
N ASN A 121 4.57 19.29 -18.84
CA ASN A 121 3.15 19.50 -19.19
C ASN A 121 2.19 18.62 -18.37
N GLY A 122 2.70 17.81 -17.40
CA GLY A 122 1.92 16.92 -16.57
C GLY A 122 1.66 15.52 -17.17
N GLU A 123 2.15 15.23 -18.37
CA GLU A 123 2.02 13.90 -18.98
C GLU A 123 2.84 12.86 -18.21
N ILE A 124 2.25 11.71 -17.92
CA ILE A 124 2.97 10.57 -17.34
C ILE A 124 3.76 9.90 -18.45
N THR A 125 5.08 9.94 -18.36
CA THR A 125 5.99 9.41 -19.39
C THR A 125 6.64 8.09 -19.03
N GLY A 126 6.64 7.74 -17.74
CA GLY A 126 7.26 6.53 -17.24
C GLY A 126 7.07 6.35 -15.75
N PHE A 127 7.82 5.41 -15.22
CA PHE A 127 7.83 5.13 -13.78
C PHE A 127 9.19 4.59 -13.36
N LYS A 128 9.51 4.76 -12.08
CA LYS A 128 10.72 4.25 -11.47
C LYS A 128 10.39 3.46 -10.21
N MET A 129 10.74 2.19 -10.21
CA MET A 129 10.65 1.35 -9.02
C MET A 129 11.79 1.70 -8.06
N ARG A 130 11.49 1.85 -6.79
CA ARG A 130 12.45 2.19 -5.75
C ARG A 130 13.52 1.11 -5.57
N CYS A 131 13.10 -0.14 -5.49
CA CYS A 131 13.98 -1.31 -5.43
C CYS A 131 13.16 -2.59 -5.68
N GLU A 132 13.86 -3.69 -5.95
CA GLU A 132 13.23 -5.01 -6.02
C GLU A 132 12.72 -5.44 -4.64
N LYS A 133 11.60 -6.17 -4.63
CA LYS A 133 10.97 -6.69 -3.39
C LYS A 133 10.87 -5.62 -2.31
N SER A 134 10.35 -4.46 -2.70
CA SER A 134 10.38 -3.20 -1.95
C SER A 134 9.96 -3.35 -0.49
N LYS A 135 8.91 -4.13 -0.22
CA LYS A 135 8.37 -4.37 1.13
C LYS A 135 9.36 -5.14 2.00
N LEU A 136 9.87 -6.29 1.54
CA LEU A 136 10.87 -7.08 2.28
C LEU A 136 12.17 -6.31 2.48
N THR A 137 12.67 -5.62 1.42
CA THR A 137 13.90 -4.85 1.47
C THR A 137 13.81 -3.74 2.51
N THR A 138 12.67 -3.06 2.60
CA THR A 138 12.44 -2.02 3.61
C THR A 138 12.44 -2.58 5.03
N VAL A 139 11.71 -3.66 5.28
CA VAL A 139 11.69 -4.33 6.59
C VAL A 139 13.10 -4.75 7.03
N LYS A 140 13.87 -5.36 6.13
CA LYS A 140 15.26 -5.73 6.40
C LYS A 140 16.17 -4.53 6.71
N ALA A 141 15.98 -3.42 6.02
CA ALA A 141 16.72 -2.18 6.27
C ALA A 141 16.37 -1.60 7.66
N LEU A 142 15.10 -1.57 8.05
CA LEU A 142 14.67 -1.14 9.37
C LEU A 142 15.26 -2.03 10.47
N GLN A 143 15.25 -3.33 10.28
CA GLN A 143 15.88 -4.29 11.21
C GLN A 143 17.38 -4.04 11.35
N SER A 144 18.07 -3.72 10.26
CA SER A 144 19.50 -3.35 10.30
C SER A 144 19.77 -2.04 11.03
N CYS A 145 18.76 -1.17 11.14
CA CYS A 145 18.80 0.06 11.95
C CYS A 145 18.43 -0.15 13.42
N GLY A 146 18.18 -1.40 13.85
CA GLY A 146 17.87 -1.73 15.24
C GLY A 146 16.39 -1.70 15.60
N PHE A 147 15.49 -1.67 14.60
CA PHE A 147 14.05 -1.80 14.84
C PHE A 147 13.59 -3.26 14.79
N ASP A 148 12.68 -3.62 15.68
CA ASP A 148 11.83 -4.78 15.51
C ASP A 148 10.61 -4.37 14.66
N THR A 149 10.28 -5.12 13.62
CA THR A 149 9.18 -4.77 12.71
C THR A 149 7.95 -5.62 13.00
N ILE A 150 6.77 -4.97 13.00
CA ILE A 150 5.46 -5.61 13.09
C ILE A 150 4.70 -5.25 11.83
N ALA A 151 4.32 -6.24 11.02
CA ALA A 151 3.85 -5.97 9.67
C ALA A 151 2.43 -6.47 9.41
N THR A 152 1.69 -5.77 8.54
CA THR A 152 0.39 -6.23 8.04
C THR A 152 0.20 -5.92 6.55
N GLY A 153 -0.57 -6.76 5.89
CA GLY A 153 -0.96 -6.64 4.50
C GLY A 153 -2.10 -7.60 4.17
N ASP A 154 -2.64 -7.51 2.95
CA ASP A 154 -3.81 -8.27 2.51
C ASP A 154 -3.49 -9.35 1.47
N SER A 155 -2.34 -9.29 0.82
CA SER A 155 -2.05 -10.01 -0.42
C SER A 155 -0.70 -10.75 -0.42
N PHE A 156 -0.45 -11.54 -1.47
CA PHE A 156 0.75 -12.38 -1.60
C PHE A 156 2.06 -11.58 -1.58
N ASN A 157 2.08 -10.36 -2.11
CA ASN A 157 3.27 -9.51 -2.11
C ASN A 157 3.67 -9.01 -0.71
N ASP A 158 2.78 -9.11 0.27
CA ASP A 158 3.02 -8.72 1.66
C ASP A 158 3.65 -9.83 2.50
N LEU A 159 3.46 -11.09 2.09
CA LEU A 159 3.85 -12.25 2.89
C LEU A 159 5.33 -12.22 3.30
N ALA A 160 6.21 -11.84 2.39
CA ALA A 160 7.64 -11.76 2.69
C ALA A 160 7.96 -10.71 3.75
N MET A 161 7.26 -9.57 3.74
CA MET A 161 7.36 -8.52 4.76
C MET A 161 6.79 -9.01 6.11
N ILE A 162 5.61 -9.63 6.08
CA ILE A 162 4.90 -10.16 7.25
C ILE A 162 5.75 -11.22 7.95
N GLN A 163 6.28 -12.19 7.20
CA GLN A 163 7.07 -13.29 7.74
C GLN A 163 8.47 -12.88 8.23
N ALA A 164 9.01 -11.80 7.70
CA ALA A 164 10.31 -11.27 8.13
C ALA A 164 10.24 -10.46 9.42
N GLY A 165 9.04 -10.04 9.84
CA GLY A 165 8.81 -9.25 11.05
C GLY A 165 8.90 -10.08 12.33
N LYS A 166 9.05 -9.39 13.47
CA LYS A 166 8.90 -9.95 14.83
C LYS A 166 7.48 -10.50 15.04
N ALA A 167 6.49 -9.81 14.49
CA ALA A 167 5.11 -10.25 14.39
C ALA A 167 4.54 -9.82 13.03
N GLY A 168 3.54 -10.56 12.57
CA GLY A 168 2.90 -10.23 11.31
C GLY A 168 1.47 -10.74 11.23
N PHE A 169 0.63 -9.99 10.51
CA PHE A 169 -0.81 -10.19 10.47
C PHE A 169 -1.32 -10.06 9.03
N LEU A 170 -2.29 -10.90 8.67
CA LEU A 170 -3.11 -10.71 7.48
C LEU A 170 -4.32 -9.82 7.83
N PHE A 171 -4.66 -8.88 6.97
CA PHE A 171 -5.83 -8.05 7.15
C PHE A 171 -6.72 -8.10 5.91
N ARG A 172 -7.98 -8.52 6.08
CA ARG A 172 -8.98 -8.66 5.00
C ARG A 172 -8.45 -9.45 3.80
N SER A 173 -7.59 -10.42 4.08
CA SER A 173 -6.94 -11.25 3.08
C SER A 173 -7.90 -12.31 2.52
N THR A 174 -7.55 -12.84 1.34
CA THR A 174 -8.35 -13.89 0.70
C THR A 174 -8.31 -15.21 1.48
N GLU A 175 -9.38 -16.01 1.37
CA GLU A 175 -9.44 -17.35 1.98
C GLU A 175 -8.33 -18.28 1.48
N SER A 176 -7.87 -18.12 0.26
CA SER A 176 -6.74 -18.88 -0.29
C SER A 176 -5.47 -18.59 0.51
N ILE A 177 -5.14 -17.32 0.73
CA ILE A 177 -3.93 -16.93 1.48
C ILE A 177 -4.02 -17.40 2.93
N LYS A 178 -5.16 -17.22 3.59
CA LYS A 178 -5.39 -17.69 4.96
C LYS A 178 -5.21 -19.19 5.09
N LYS A 179 -5.68 -19.96 4.10
CA LYS A 179 -5.53 -21.42 4.05
C LYS A 179 -4.09 -21.86 3.81
N ASP A 180 -3.37 -21.16 2.93
CA ASP A 180 -2.00 -21.49 2.58
C ASP A 180 -0.99 -21.08 3.67
N TYR A 181 -1.36 -20.10 4.51
CA TYR A 181 -0.53 -19.56 5.60
C TYR A 181 -1.27 -19.54 6.95
N PRO A 182 -1.76 -20.69 7.44
CA PRO A 182 -2.60 -20.77 8.66
C PRO A 182 -1.85 -20.35 9.93
N GLN A 183 -0.53 -20.25 9.90
CA GLN A 183 0.30 -19.79 11.01
C GLN A 183 0.30 -18.26 11.17
N ILE A 184 -0.18 -17.48 10.18
CA ILE A 184 -0.26 -16.04 10.24
C ILE A 184 -1.66 -15.66 10.73
N PRO A 185 -1.81 -14.98 11.89
CA PRO A 185 -3.10 -14.51 12.35
C PRO A 185 -3.74 -13.58 11.33
N ALA A 186 -5.05 -13.73 11.10
CA ALA A 186 -5.81 -12.95 10.15
C ALA A 186 -6.95 -12.22 10.85
N TYR A 187 -7.14 -10.96 10.49
CA TYR A 187 -8.15 -10.06 11.06
C TYR A 187 -8.99 -9.41 9.96
N GLU A 188 -10.26 -9.16 10.26
CA GLU A 188 -11.20 -8.47 9.37
C GLU A 188 -11.55 -7.07 9.88
N GLU A 189 -11.44 -6.85 11.21
CA GLU A 189 -11.79 -5.61 11.87
C GLU A 189 -10.55 -4.87 12.37
N TYR A 190 -10.52 -3.54 12.16
CA TYR A 190 -9.41 -2.69 12.62
C TYR A 190 -9.18 -2.75 14.13
N SER A 191 -10.26 -2.89 14.92
CA SER A 191 -10.16 -3.00 16.37
C SER A 191 -9.36 -4.21 16.83
N ASP A 192 -9.49 -5.34 16.13
CA ASP A 192 -8.77 -6.56 16.46
C ASP A 192 -7.34 -6.52 15.94
N LEU A 193 -7.14 -5.98 14.75
CA LEU A 193 -5.81 -5.74 14.21
C LEU A 193 -5.01 -4.78 15.11
N LEU A 194 -5.62 -3.69 15.58
CA LEU A 194 -4.99 -2.74 16.49
C LEU A 194 -4.57 -3.41 17.81
N LYS A 195 -5.45 -4.19 18.43
CA LYS A 195 -5.12 -4.97 19.65
C LYS A 195 -3.90 -5.86 19.42
N ALA A 196 -3.85 -6.57 18.28
CA ALA A 196 -2.73 -7.44 17.94
C ALA A 196 -1.41 -6.66 17.80
N PHE A 197 -1.43 -5.48 17.17
CA PHE A 197 -0.26 -4.60 17.10
C PHE A 197 0.19 -4.12 18.48
N LEU A 198 -0.75 -3.68 19.33
CA LEU A 198 -0.44 -3.20 20.67
C LEU A 198 0.09 -4.31 21.58
N GLU A 199 -0.40 -5.53 21.47
CA GLU A 199 0.12 -6.69 22.18
C GLU A 199 1.55 -7.06 21.71
N ALA A 200 1.78 -7.09 20.41
CA ALA A 200 3.10 -7.34 19.84
C ALA A 200 4.12 -6.23 20.17
N ASN A 201 3.65 -4.99 20.37
CA ASN A 201 4.50 -3.86 20.77
C ASN A 201 5.01 -3.97 22.22
N LYS A 202 4.28 -4.67 23.11
CA LYS A 202 4.66 -4.83 24.54
C LYS A 202 5.74 -5.89 24.74
N ASN A 203 5.84 -6.86 23.86
CA ASN A 203 6.77 -7.98 23.94
C ASN A 203 8.10 -7.66 23.23
#